data_ca1e1b812d15140e46017ac4d8569679
#
_entry.id   ca1e1b812d15140e46017ac4d8569679
#
_cell.length_a   1.000
_cell.length_b   1.000
_cell.length_c   1.000
_cell.angle_alpha   90.00
_cell.angle_beta   90.00
_cell.angle_gamma   90.00
#
_symmetry.space_group_name_H-M   'P 1'
#
loop_
_entity.id
_entity.type
_entity.pdbx_description
1 polymer ?
#
loop_
_entity_poly.entity_id
_entity_poly.type
_entity_poly.pdbx_seq_one_letter_code
_entity_poly.pdbx_strand_id
1 'polypeptide(L)'
;MKVNLFDLLLIYETEVKKNVRNKKIILDFEKHKMEYLVDIKRVLENNLYDGGKYNIFLVFEPKIRVIMAQGIYDKIINHYITRYILMPKLEKYLENRNCATRKGMGTSYAIKLLKKDIECFKKYNKFYFLKLDISKYFYNLDHEVIVSIVKQDLKPDELNLVKIILESTNKEYINKKIKYLEKKYNFELPKYEHGKELAIGNLSSQFLAILYLSKLQHYITNNLHIKFIDYMDDCILIHNSKEYLKYSLELIENKINNEYKLKLNSKKTIISNSNQGISFLGYTFRVKNNKTIVKLNTNTKKNIRKGIKRSNYLYKNNLIKFNQYFSSIECFKNNYIFVNKDKVKHFIDRYNG
;
A
#
# COMPACT_ATOMS: atom_id res chain seq x y z
N MET A 1 -14.74 21.79 13.32
CA MET A 1 -13.62 21.26 14.15
C MET A 1 -12.57 22.32 14.40
N LYS A 2 -11.69 22.20 15.44
CA LYS A 2 -10.59 23.16 15.67
C LYS A 2 -9.30 22.61 15.03
N VAL A 3 -8.65 23.41 14.18
CA VAL A 3 -7.42 23.04 13.46
C VAL A 3 -6.24 23.86 14.00
N ASN A 4 -5.13 23.19 14.33
CA ASN A 4 -3.92 23.85 14.78
C ASN A 4 -3.01 24.14 13.56
N LEU A 5 -2.63 25.40 13.40
CA LEU A 5 -1.75 25.84 12.31
C LEU A 5 -0.35 25.19 12.38
N PHE A 6 0.17 24.96 13.59
CA PHE A 6 1.45 24.31 13.79
C PHE A 6 1.43 22.85 13.28
N ASP A 7 0.32 22.13 13.47
CA ASP A 7 0.20 20.75 12.96
C ASP A 7 0.22 20.72 11.43
N LEU A 8 -0.44 21.67 10.77
CA LEU A 8 -0.39 21.81 9.31
C LEU A 8 1.02 22.10 8.82
N LEU A 9 1.76 22.99 9.50
CA LEU A 9 3.15 23.30 9.19
C LEU A 9 4.05 22.07 9.39
N LEU A 10 3.87 21.34 10.48
CA LEU A 10 4.60 20.11 10.76
C LEU A 10 4.40 19.06 9.68
N ILE A 11 3.15 18.82 9.27
CA ILE A 11 2.82 17.92 8.15
C ILE A 11 3.54 18.36 6.86
N TYR A 12 3.46 19.63 6.54
CA TYR A 12 4.11 20.15 5.34
C TYR A 12 5.62 19.87 5.36
N GLU A 13 6.32 20.27 6.42
CA GLU A 13 7.78 20.14 6.50
C GLU A 13 8.26 18.69 6.62
N THR A 14 7.54 17.83 7.35
CA THR A 14 8.01 16.49 7.65
C THR A 14 7.50 15.40 6.69
N GLU A 15 6.30 15.54 6.15
CA GLU A 15 5.66 14.50 5.34
C GLU A 15 5.45 14.91 3.88
N VAL A 16 5.02 16.14 3.59
CA VAL A 16 4.67 16.54 2.23
C VAL A 16 5.87 17.01 1.43
N LYS A 17 6.60 18.02 1.93
CA LYS A 17 7.74 18.63 1.25
C LYS A 17 8.83 17.63 0.86
N LYS A 18 9.18 16.70 1.75
CA LYS A 18 10.20 15.66 1.51
C LYS A 18 9.86 14.71 0.35
N ASN A 19 8.57 14.55 0.04
CA ASN A 19 8.09 13.63 -0.98
C ASN A 19 7.80 14.31 -2.33
N VAL A 20 7.94 15.63 -2.43
CA VAL A 20 7.80 16.36 -3.69
C VAL A 20 9.16 16.46 -4.37
N ARG A 21 9.30 15.82 -5.54
CA ARG A 21 10.58 15.82 -6.29
C ARG A 21 10.84 17.11 -7.08
N ASN A 22 9.76 17.76 -7.53
CA ASN A 22 9.89 18.99 -8.33
C ASN A 22 10.13 20.21 -7.43
N LYS A 23 11.36 20.69 -7.41
CA LYS A 23 11.78 21.85 -6.61
C LYS A 23 11.01 23.13 -6.96
N LYS A 24 10.61 23.32 -8.23
CA LYS A 24 9.83 24.49 -8.64
C LYS A 24 8.48 24.55 -7.93
N ILE A 25 7.77 23.42 -7.86
CA ILE A 25 6.47 23.31 -7.15
C ILE A 25 6.65 23.63 -5.65
N ILE A 26 7.75 23.18 -5.05
CA ILE A 26 8.06 23.50 -3.65
C ILE A 26 8.29 25.00 -3.49
N LEU A 27 9.13 25.61 -4.33
CA LEU A 27 9.45 27.03 -4.26
C LEU A 27 8.20 27.91 -4.49
N ASP A 28 7.33 27.53 -5.42
CA ASP A 28 6.08 28.25 -5.68
C ASP A 28 5.13 28.19 -4.48
N PHE A 29 5.05 27.04 -3.79
CA PHE A 29 4.28 26.91 -2.56
C PHE A 29 4.90 27.71 -1.39
N GLU A 30 6.24 27.68 -1.23
CA GLU A 30 6.97 28.37 -0.16
C GLU A 30 6.75 29.90 -0.20
N LYS A 31 6.58 30.50 -1.37
CA LYS A 31 6.32 31.95 -1.52
C LYS A 31 5.07 32.40 -0.75
N HIS A 32 4.04 31.55 -0.70
CA HIS A 32 2.74 31.85 -0.08
C HIS A 32 2.39 30.82 1.01
N LYS A 33 3.41 30.17 1.58
CA LYS A 33 3.22 29.05 2.51
C LYS A 33 2.24 29.37 3.64
N MET A 34 2.45 30.49 4.33
CA MET A 34 1.63 30.84 5.49
C MET A 34 0.20 31.19 5.07
N GLU A 35 0.00 31.84 3.95
CA GLU A 35 -1.32 32.14 3.39
C GLU A 35 -2.09 30.84 3.10
N TYR A 36 -1.43 29.89 2.44
CA TYR A 36 -2.03 28.57 2.17
C TYR A 36 -2.35 27.80 3.44
N LEU A 37 -1.49 27.82 4.45
CA LEU A 37 -1.75 27.10 5.70
C LEU A 37 -2.91 27.73 6.50
N VAL A 38 -3.03 29.05 6.50
CA VAL A 38 -4.15 29.77 7.11
C VAL A 38 -5.46 29.46 6.35
N ASP A 39 -5.40 29.44 5.02
CA ASP A 39 -6.56 29.08 4.20
C ASP A 39 -6.99 27.62 4.40
N ILE A 40 -6.04 26.68 4.44
CA ILE A 40 -6.33 25.27 4.77
C ILE A 40 -7.05 25.16 6.13
N LYS A 41 -6.55 25.88 7.15
CA LYS A 41 -7.18 25.92 8.46
C LYS A 41 -8.63 26.41 8.34
N ARG A 42 -8.87 27.53 7.67
CA ARG A 42 -10.19 28.10 7.44
C ARG A 42 -11.13 27.13 6.71
N VAL A 43 -10.64 26.50 5.65
CA VAL A 43 -11.39 25.54 4.83
C VAL A 43 -11.82 24.32 5.66
N LEU A 44 -10.94 23.80 6.50
CA LEU A 44 -11.23 22.65 7.36
C LEU A 44 -12.18 23.01 8.51
N GLU A 45 -11.96 24.16 9.18
CA GLU A 45 -12.80 24.61 10.30
C GLU A 45 -14.24 24.92 9.88
N ASN A 46 -14.45 25.42 8.66
CA ASN A 46 -15.75 25.78 8.13
C ASN A 46 -16.39 24.71 7.22
N ASN A 47 -15.81 23.50 7.16
CA ASN A 47 -16.29 22.40 6.31
C ASN A 47 -16.43 22.76 4.81
N LEU A 48 -15.50 23.58 4.29
CA LEU A 48 -15.49 24.05 2.89
C LEU A 48 -14.63 23.18 1.95
N TYR A 49 -14.03 22.12 2.44
CA TYR A 49 -13.22 21.23 1.61
C TYR A 49 -14.09 20.45 0.62
N ASP A 50 -13.72 20.45 -0.66
CA ASP A 50 -14.46 19.81 -1.76
C ASP A 50 -13.81 18.52 -2.29
N GLY A 51 -12.77 18.00 -1.61
CA GLY A 51 -12.01 16.83 -2.04
C GLY A 51 -10.84 17.15 -2.97
N GLY A 52 -10.65 18.42 -3.34
CA GLY A 52 -9.51 18.91 -4.12
C GLY A 52 -9.44 18.41 -5.56
N LYS A 53 -8.27 18.57 -6.19
CA LYS A 53 -8.01 18.17 -7.57
C LYS A 53 -6.90 17.13 -7.67
N TYR A 54 -7.03 16.23 -8.65
CA TYR A 54 -6.05 15.19 -8.95
C TYR A 54 -5.31 15.44 -10.25
N ASN A 55 -4.01 15.28 -10.23
CA ASN A 55 -3.20 15.04 -11.41
C ASN A 55 -3.16 13.53 -11.67
N ILE A 56 -3.71 13.10 -12.83
CA ILE A 56 -3.91 11.68 -13.14
C ILE A 56 -2.88 11.25 -14.17
N PHE A 57 -2.11 10.23 -13.84
CA PHE A 57 -1.10 9.64 -14.70
C PHE A 57 -0.95 8.13 -14.45
N LEU A 58 -0.22 7.46 -15.35
CA LEU A 58 0.03 6.03 -15.28
C LEU A 58 1.42 5.73 -14.72
N VAL A 59 1.46 4.72 -13.86
CA VAL A 59 2.69 4.04 -13.48
C VAL A 59 2.65 2.64 -14.11
N PHE A 60 3.71 2.29 -14.84
CA PHE A 60 3.75 1.06 -15.65
C PHE A 60 4.39 -0.11 -14.92
N GLU A 61 5.23 0.13 -13.91
CA GLU A 61 5.94 -0.93 -13.20
C GLU A 61 5.58 -0.95 -11.69
N PRO A 62 5.44 -2.13 -11.09
CA PRO A 62 5.49 -3.49 -11.65
C PRO A 62 4.24 -3.88 -12.44
N LYS A 63 3.16 -3.12 -12.33
CA LYS A 63 1.88 -3.24 -13.05
C LYS A 63 1.37 -1.87 -13.39
N ILE A 64 0.59 -1.78 -14.45
CA ILE A 64 -0.08 -0.54 -14.83
C ILE A 64 -1.09 -0.16 -13.74
N ARG A 65 -0.97 1.09 -13.26
CA ARG A 65 -1.87 1.67 -12.26
C ARG A 65 -2.20 3.11 -12.65
N VAL A 66 -3.46 3.47 -12.48
CA VAL A 66 -3.89 4.86 -12.53
C VAL A 66 -3.56 5.49 -11.18
N ILE A 67 -2.69 6.48 -11.18
CA ILE A 67 -2.30 7.23 -9.98
C ILE A 67 -3.03 8.56 -9.98
N MET A 68 -3.61 8.91 -8.84
CA MET A 68 -4.31 10.16 -8.58
C MET A 68 -3.51 10.97 -7.56
N ALA A 69 -2.62 11.83 -8.04
CA ALA A 69 -1.77 12.64 -7.18
C ALA A 69 -2.38 14.01 -6.92
N GLN A 70 -2.49 14.38 -5.66
CA GLN A 70 -2.92 15.71 -5.24
C GLN A 70 -1.77 16.72 -5.28
N GLY A 71 -2.10 18.02 -5.39
CA GLY A 71 -1.19 19.13 -5.17
C GLY A 71 -0.72 19.23 -3.70
N ILE A 72 0.24 20.10 -3.40
CA ILE A 72 0.76 20.27 -2.02
C ILE A 72 -0.37 20.64 -1.06
N TYR A 73 -1.21 21.58 -1.42
CA TYR A 73 -2.35 22.04 -0.62
C TYR A 73 -3.26 20.88 -0.19
N ASP A 74 -3.78 20.12 -1.16
CA ASP A 74 -4.68 19.00 -0.88
C ASP A 74 -3.96 17.84 -0.16
N LYS A 75 -2.67 17.64 -0.40
CA LYS A 75 -1.87 16.67 0.34
C LYS A 75 -1.77 17.01 1.82
N ILE A 76 -1.57 18.28 2.17
CA ILE A 76 -1.55 18.72 3.57
C ILE A 76 -2.87 18.40 4.23
N ILE A 77 -4.00 18.74 3.59
CA ILE A 77 -5.34 18.43 4.08
C ILE A 77 -5.52 16.91 4.28
N ASN A 78 -5.15 16.12 3.28
CA ASN A 78 -5.29 14.67 3.31
C ASN A 78 -4.44 14.02 4.42
N HIS A 79 -3.21 14.50 4.60
CA HIS A 79 -2.35 14.05 5.68
C HIS A 79 -2.88 14.49 7.06
N TYR A 80 -3.40 15.72 7.18
CA TYR A 80 -4.00 16.21 8.42
C TYR A 80 -5.21 15.36 8.82
N ILE A 81 -6.14 15.12 7.91
CA ILE A 81 -7.31 14.27 8.16
C ILE A 81 -6.86 12.87 8.61
N THR A 82 -5.87 12.30 7.94
CA THR A 82 -5.39 10.95 8.28
C THR A 82 -4.69 10.91 9.64
N ARG A 83 -3.77 11.85 9.92
CA ARG A 83 -2.90 11.82 11.10
C ARG A 83 -3.58 12.30 12.38
N TYR A 84 -4.46 13.30 12.26
CA TYR A 84 -5.06 13.96 13.42
C TYR A 84 -6.54 13.61 13.65
N ILE A 85 -7.21 13.02 12.65
CA ILE A 85 -8.61 12.61 12.79
C ILE A 85 -8.76 11.10 12.73
N LEU A 86 -8.33 10.47 11.61
CA LEU A 86 -8.63 9.05 11.39
C LEU A 86 -7.78 8.13 12.27
N MET A 87 -6.45 8.25 12.22
CA MET A 87 -5.55 7.36 12.96
C MET A 87 -5.79 7.37 14.47
N PRO A 88 -5.88 8.53 15.17
CA PRO A 88 -6.07 8.55 16.62
C PRO A 88 -7.33 7.84 17.09
N LYS A 89 -8.36 7.80 16.25
CA LYS A 89 -9.66 7.23 16.59
C LYS A 89 -9.84 5.79 16.15
N LEU A 90 -9.24 5.42 15.02
CA LEU A 90 -9.57 4.20 14.30
C LEU A 90 -8.42 3.17 14.27
N GLU A 91 -7.17 3.58 14.56
CA GLU A 91 -6.02 2.65 14.56
C GLU A 91 -6.18 1.54 15.61
N LYS A 92 -6.95 1.76 16.68
CA LYS A 92 -7.31 0.76 17.70
C LYS A 92 -8.01 -0.48 17.14
N TYR A 93 -8.65 -0.36 15.97
CA TYR A 93 -9.32 -1.49 15.29
C TYR A 93 -8.39 -2.35 14.45
N LEU A 94 -7.16 -1.89 14.24
CA LEU A 94 -6.19 -2.62 13.44
C LEU A 94 -5.42 -3.63 14.30
N GLU A 95 -5.41 -4.87 13.86
CA GLU A 95 -4.58 -5.91 14.45
C GLU A 95 -3.08 -5.55 14.38
N ASN A 96 -2.31 -5.97 15.37
CA ASN A 96 -0.85 -5.75 15.39
C ASN A 96 -0.11 -6.46 14.25
N ARG A 97 -0.81 -7.28 13.51
CA ARG A 97 -0.31 -8.04 12.37
C ARG A 97 -0.66 -7.41 11.02
N ASN A 98 -1.39 -6.31 11.03
CA ASN A 98 -1.57 -5.41 9.89
C ASN A 98 -0.39 -4.42 9.86
N CYS A 99 0.51 -4.61 8.91
CA CYS A 99 1.83 -3.98 8.90
C CYS A 99 1.95 -2.76 7.97
N ALA A 100 0.89 -2.36 7.27
CA ALA A 100 0.95 -1.27 6.32
C ALA A 100 0.57 0.09 6.92
N THR A 101 1.11 1.18 6.38
CA THR A 101 0.78 2.60 6.70
C THR A 101 0.87 3.03 8.17
N ARG A 102 1.40 2.22 9.05
CA ARG A 102 1.51 2.48 10.50
C ARG A 102 2.94 2.84 10.89
N LYS A 103 3.08 3.76 11.87
CA LYS A 103 4.40 4.17 12.38
C LYS A 103 5.13 2.99 13.04
N GLY A 104 6.41 2.83 12.70
CA GLY A 104 7.23 1.71 13.21
C GLY A 104 6.96 0.36 12.55
N MET A 105 5.98 0.27 11.68
CA MET A 105 5.65 -0.91 10.88
C MET A 105 6.06 -0.68 9.42
N GLY A 106 5.86 -1.68 8.57
CA GLY A 106 6.23 -1.59 7.15
C GLY A 106 6.74 -2.93 6.63
N THR A 107 7.27 -2.95 5.42
CA THR A 107 7.74 -4.19 4.75
C THR A 107 8.74 -4.97 5.58
N SER A 108 9.72 -4.27 6.18
CA SER A 108 10.74 -4.92 7.02
C SER A 108 10.15 -5.56 8.28
N TYR A 109 9.18 -4.90 8.91
CA TYR A 109 8.48 -5.44 10.07
C TYR A 109 7.66 -6.69 9.68
N ALA A 110 6.88 -6.61 8.60
CA ALA A 110 6.08 -7.74 8.11
C ALA A 110 6.94 -8.96 7.78
N ILE A 111 8.11 -8.76 7.15
CA ILE A 111 9.06 -9.84 6.83
C ILE A 111 9.65 -10.46 8.09
N LYS A 112 10.04 -9.65 9.09
CA LYS A 112 10.54 -10.15 10.39
C LYS A 112 9.48 -10.97 11.10
N LEU A 113 8.23 -10.50 11.09
CA LEU A 113 7.09 -11.18 11.69
C LEU A 113 6.82 -12.52 11.01
N LEU A 114 6.81 -12.58 9.67
CA LEU A 114 6.68 -13.83 8.92
C LEU A 114 7.80 -14.82 9.24
N LYS A 115 9.05 -14.35 9.30
CA LYS A 115 10.18 -15.22 9.71
C LYS A 115 9.98 -15.78 11.10
N LYS A 116 9.57 -14.94 12.07
CA LYS A 116 9.30 -15.38 13.44
C LYS A 116 8.21 -16.46 13.49
N ASP A 117 7.13 -16.27 12.73
CA ASP A 117 6.07 -17.28 12.67
C ASP A 117 6.55 -18.59 12.03
N ILE A 118 7.29 -18.54 10.95
CA ILE A 118 7.89 -19.72 10.32
C ILE A 118 8.75 -20.46 11.33
N GLU A 119 9.61 -19.78 12.10
CA GLU A 119 10.43 -20.42 13.14
C GLU A 119 9.57 -21.12 14.21
N CYS A 120 8.48 -20.47 14.67
CA CYS A 120 7.54 -21.07 15.61
C CYS A 120 6.83 -22.32 15.04
N PHE A 121 6.52 -22.33 13.73
CA PHE A 121 5.83 -23.45 13.10
C PHE A 121 6.75 -24.62 12.73
N LYS A 122 8.07 -24.48 12.77
CA LYS A 122 9.02 -25.56 12.56
C LYS A 122 8.90 -26.72 13.55
N LYS A 123 8.32 -26.47 14.74
CA LYS A 123 8.00 -27.54 15.71
C LYS A 123 7.02 -28.59 15.15
N TYR A 124 6.25 -28.24 14.14
CA TYR A 124 5.40 -29.17 13.41
C TYR A 124 6.16 -29.75 12.22
N ASN A 125 6.09 -31.02 11.98
CA ASN A 125 6.76 -31.69 10.86
C ASN A 125 6.29 -31.14 9.51
N LYS A 126 5.01 -30.73 9.43
CA LYS A 126 4.41 -30.10 8.26
C LYS A 126 3.58 -28.90 8.67
N PHE A 127 3.68 -27.83 7.93
CA PHE A 127 2.78 -26.68 8.03
C PHE A 127 2.59 -26.03 6.66
N TYR A 128 1.58 -25.20 6.54
CA TYR A 128 1.08 -24.66 5.28
C TYR A 128 0.91 -23.17 5.38
N PHE A 129 1.04 -22.53 4.24
CA PHE A 129 0.69 -21.14 4.02
C PHE A 129 -0.57 -21.06 3.19
N LEU A 130 -1.48 -20.19 3.55
CA LEU A 130 -2.56 -19.72 2.70
C LEU A 130 -2.27 -18.25 2.37
N LYS A 131 -2.11 -17.95 1.10
CA LYS A 131 -2.02 -16.58 0.59
C LYS A 131 -3.39 -16.17 0.06
N LEU A 132 -3.89 -15.03 0.53
CA LEU A 132 -5.09 -14.38 0.02
C LEU A 132 -4.68 -13.23 -0.90
N ASP A 133 -5.33 -13.10 -2.04
CA ASP A 133 -5.18 -11.96 -2.97
C ASP A 133 -6.60 -11.49 -3.34
N ILE A 134 -6.92 -10.23 -3.07
CA ILE A 134 -8.23 -9.67 -3.39
C ILE A 134 -8.18 -9.04 -4.78
N SER A 135 -9.17 -9.33 -5.60
CA SER A 135 -9.25 -8.83 -6.97
C SER A 135 -9.43 -7.32 -6.99
N LYS A 136 -8.48 -6.60 -7.62
CA LYS A 136 -8.55 -5.13 -7.82
C LYS A 136 -8.93 -4.37 -6.55
N TYR A 137 -8.30 -4.67 -5.41
CA TYR A 137 -8.70 -4.24 -4.07
C TYR A 137 -9.14 -2.78 -4.01
N PHE A 138 -8.27 -1.82 -4.34
CA PHE A 138 -8.57 -0.38 -4.27
C PHE A 138 -9.74 0.07 -5.15
N TYR A 139 -10.02 -0.65 -6.23
CA TYR A 139 -11.11 -0.35 -7.17
C TYR A 139 -12.46 -0.98 -6.78
N ASN A 140 -12.49 -1.84 -5.77
CA ASN A 140 -13.71 -2.52 -5.33
C ASN A 140 -14.12 -2.18 -3.90
N LEU A 141 -13.44 -1.23 -3.24
CA LEU A 141 -13.78 -0.80 -1.90
C LEU A 141 -15.08 0.01 -1.93
N ASP A 142 -16.12 -0.52 -1.30
CA ASP A 142 -17.45 0.09 -1.23
C ASP A 142 -17.49 1.21 -0.21
N HIS A 143 -17.95 2.39 -0.59
CA HIS A 143 -17.97 3.58 0.26
C HIS A 143 -18.94 3.43 1.44
N GLU A 144 -20.09 2.75 1.26
CA GLU A 144 -21.05 2.52 2.35
C GLU A 144 -20.44 1.63 3.43
N VAL A 145 -19.70 0.59 3.03
CA VAL A 145 -18.98 -0.27 3.98
C VAL A 145 -17.94 0.54 4.75
N ILE A 146 -17.15 1.39 4.09
CA ILE A 146 -16.19 2.27 4.78
C ILE A 146 -16.91 3.18 5.78
N VAL A 147 -17.96 3.86 5.34
CA VAL A 147 -18.75 4.75 6.21
C VAL A 147 -19.31 3.98 7.40
N SER A 148 -19.81 2.76 7.18
CA SER A 148 -20.35 1.92 8.28
C SER A 148 -19.30 1.56 9.34
N ILE A 149 -18.04 1.39 8.92
CA ILE A 149 -16.92 1.07 9.82
C ILE A 149 -16.54 2.29 10.67
N VAL A 150 -16.51 3.50 10.09
CA VAL A 150 -15.93 4.68 10.74
C VAL A 150 -16.95 5.55 11.47
N LYS A 151 -18.24 5.47 11.13
CA LYS A 151 -19.30 6.41 11.58
C LYS A 151 -19.49 6.50 13.10
N GLN A 152 -19.18 5.42 13.84
CA GLN A 152 -19.40 5.38 15.30
C GLN A 152 -18.35 6.18 16.09
N ASP A 153 -17.15 6.35 15.51
CA ASP A 153 -16.00 7.00 16.17
C ASP A 153 -15.75 8.42 15.70
N LEU A 154 -16.39 8.83 14.61
CA LEU A 154 -16.19 10.15 14.01
C LEU A 154 -17.34 11.09 14.35
N LYS A 155 -17.00 12.34 14.64
CA LYS A 155 -17.99 13.42 14.74
C LYS A 155 -18.63 13.71 13.38
N PRO A 156 -19.82 14.33 13.31
CA PRO A 156 -20.49 14.63 12.04
C PRO A 156 -19.59 15.35 11.02
N ASP A 157 -18.83 16.37 11.45
CA ASP A 157 -17.91 17.13 10.59
C ASP A 157 -16.79 16.26 10.04
N GLU A 158 -16.22 15.39 10.87
CA GLU A 158 -15.14 14.47 10.50
C GLU A 158 -15.65 13.38 9.54
N LEU A 159 -16.85 12.87 9.80
CA LEU A 159 -17.50 11.91 8.89
C LEU A 159 -17.81 12.54 7.54
N ASN A 160 -18.22 13.81 7.52
CA ASN A 160 -18.41 14.55 6.28
C ASN A 160 -17.11 14.66 5.47
N LEU A 161 -15.98 14.95 6.12
CA LEU A 161 -14.67 14.96 5.44
C LEU A 161 -14.31 13.60 4.82
N VAL A 162 -14.61 12.48 5.52
CA VAL A 162 -14.40 11.15 4.94
C VAL A 162 -15.28 10.94 3.71
N LYS A 163 -16.56 11.30 3.75
CA LYS A 163 -17.45 11.20 2.59
C LYS A 163 -16.94 12.03 1.41
N ILE A 164 -16.50 13.26 1.65
CA ILE A 164 -15.91 14.13 0.62
C ILE A 164 -14.66 13.46 -0.01
N ILE A 165 -13.79 12.86 0.80
CA ILE A 165 -12.61 12.13 0.29
C ILE A 165 -13.04 10.94 -0.57
N LEU A 166 -14.02 10.17 -0.13
CA LEU A 166 -14.55 9.02 -0.88
C LEU A 166 -15.17 9.46 -2.22
N GLU A 167 -16.00 10.49 -2.19
CA GLU A 167 -16.67 11.03 -3.38
C GLU A 167 -15.73 11.81 -4.31
N SER A 168 -14.54 12.18 -3.85
CA SER A 168 -13.56 12.93 -4.66
C SER A 168 -13.12 12.18 -5.93
N THR A 169 -13.31 10.85 -5.98
CA THR A 169 -13.05 10.01 -7.15
C THR A 169 -14.15 10.10 -8.22
N ASN A 170 -15.34 10.62 -7.89
CA ASN A 170 -16.51 10.65 -8.79
C ASN A 170 -16.53 11.87 -9.72
N LYS A 171 -15.52 12.75 -9.66
CA LYS A 171 -15.46 13.97 -10.50
C LYS A 171 -15.32 13.59 -11.99
N GLU A 172 -16.17 14.14 -12.83
CA GLU A 172 -16.30 13.80 -14.26
C GLU A 172 -14.97 13.85 -15.05
N TYR A 173 -14.11 14.84 -14.75
CA TYR A 173 -12.82 15.01 -15.42
C TYR A 173 -11.88 13.80 -15.23
N ILE A 174 -12.06 13.00 -14.16
CA ILE A 174 -11.23 11.83 -13.85
C ILE A 174 -11.42 10.77 -14.92
N ASN A 175 -12.67 10.35 -15.16
CA ASN A 175 -12.97 9.34 -16.18
C ASN A 175 -12.70 9.86 -17.60
N LYS A 176 -12.89 11.17 -17.86
CA LYS A 176 -12.46 11.80 -19.12
C LYS A 176 -10.94 11.66 -19.33
N LYS A 177 -10.15 11.93 -18.28
CA LYS A 177 -8.69 11.77 -18.33
C LYS A 177 -8.26 10.33 -18.50
N ILE A 178 -8.93 9.39 -17.83
CA ILE A 178 -8.66 7.94 -17.99
C ILE A 178 -8.92 7.50 -19.42
N LYS A 179 -10.06 7.86 -20.02
CA LYS A 179 -10.35 7.60 -21.45
C LYS A 179 -9.29 8.15 -22.40
N TYR A 180 -8.79 9.37 -22.11
CA TYR A 180 -7.68 9.94 -22.89
C TYR A 180 -6.41 9.08 -22.76
N LEU A 181 -6.07 8.61 -21.56
CA LEU A 181 -4.90 7.76 -21.35
C LEU A 181 -5.06 6.37 -21.98
N GLU A 182 -6.27 5.78 -21.97
CA GLU A 182 -6.59 4.54 -22.69
C GLU A 182 -6.27 4.67 -24.20
N LYS A 183 -6.79 5.73 -24.83
CA LYS A 183 -6.52 6.00 -26.24
C LYS A 183 -5.04 6.23 -26.52
N LYS A 184 -4.36 7.02 -25.66
CA LYS A 184 -2.94 7.34 -25.84
C LYS A 184 -2.01 6.12 -25.77
N TYR A 185 -2.31 5.16 -24.91
CA TYR A 185 -1.45 4.00 -24.65
C TYR A 185 -2.00 2.68 -25.20
N ASN A 186 -3.17 2.70 -25.79
CA ASN A 186 -3.86 1.57 -26.44
C ASN A 186 -4.03 0.34 -25.53
N PHE A 187 -4.59 0.55 -24.33
CA PHE A 187 -5.02 -0.52 -23.42
C PHE A 187 -6.14 -0.06 -22.48
N GLU A 188 -6.94 -1.02 -21.99
CA GLU A 188 -8.02 -0.76 -21.05
C GLU A 188 -7.49 -0.41 -19.65
N LEU A 189 -8.10 0.60 -19.04
CA LEU A 189 -7.84 1.05 -17.67
C LEU A 189 -9.10 0.88 -16.82
N PRO A 190 -8.95 0.66 -15.51
CA PRO A 190 -10.10 0.70 -14.61
C PRO A 190 -10.69 2.12 -14.60
N LYS A 191 -12.02 2.18 -14.63
CA LYS A 191 -12.78 3.43 -14.50
C LYS A 191 -13.29 3.54 -13.08
N TYR A 192 -13.42 4.77 -12.62
CA TYR A 192 -13.96 5.07 -11.30
C TYR A 192 -15.50 5.10 -11.37
N GLU A 193 -16.14 4.30 -10.50
CA GLU A 193 -17.59 4.18 -10.39
C GLU A 193 -18.11 4.91 -9.16
N HIS A 194 -19.35 5.38 -9.21
CA HIS A 194 -19.97 6.03 -8.06
C HIS A 194 -20.16 5.04 -6.89
N GLY A 195 -19.83 5.48 -5.68
CA GLY A 195 -20.02 4.68 -4.46
C GLY A 195 -18.95 3.61 -4.22
N LYS A 196 -17.93 3.53 -5.08
CA LYS A 196 -16.81 2.60 -4.92
C LYS A 196 -15.48 3.30 -5.17
N GLU A 197 -14.41 2.58 -4.83
CA GLU A 197 -13.02 2.91 -5.18
C GLU A 197 -12.38 3.99 -4.33
N LEU A 198 -11.09 3.81 -4.13
CA LEU A 198 -10.26 4.80 -3.45
C LEU A 198 -9.17 5.33 -4.38
N ALA A 199 -8.92 6.63 -4.29
CA ALA A 199 -7.84 7.28 -5.03
C ALA A 199 -6.48 6.67 -4.68
N ILE A 200 -5.81 6.05 -5.66
CA ILE A 200 -4.47 5.50 -5.46
C ILE A 200 -3.46 6.65 -5.46
N GLY A 201 -2.91 6.96 -4.30
CA GLY A 201 -1.93 8.03 -4.12
C GLY A 201 -2.13 8.87 -2.87
N ASN A 202 -3.26 8.73 -2.18
CA ASN A 202 -3.58 9.46 -0.96
C ASN A 202 -3.29 8.62 0.29
N LEU A 203 -2.85 9.27 1.37
CA LEU A 203 -2.60 8.62 2.65
C LEU A 203 -3.92 8.15 3.30
N SER A 204 -4.98 8.95 3.22
CA SER A 204 -6.30 8.57 3.72
C SER A 204 -6.85 7.33 3.04
N SER A 205 -6.71 7.24 1.70
CA SER A 205 -7.12 6.05 0.95
C SER A 205 -6.37 4.79 1.41
N GLN A 206 -5.07 4.91 1.67
CA GLN A 206 -4.28 3.80 2.18
C GLN A 206 -4.73 3.39 3.59
N PHE A 207 -5.01 4.34 4.47
CA PHE A 207 -5.46 4.05 5.82
C PHE A 207 -6.86 3.45 5.83
N LEU A 208 -7.80 3.99 5.07
CA LEU A 208 -9.15 3.43 4.93
C LEU A 208 -9.13 2.02 4.31
N ALA A 209 -8.22 1.77 3.36
CA ALA A 209 -8.06 0.45 2.79
C ALA A 209 -7.61 -0.59 3.83
N ILE A 210 -6.60 -0.31 4.67
CA ILE A 210 -6.19 -1.26 5.71
C ILE A 210 -7.25 -1.43 6.81
N LEU A 211 -8.06 -0.42 7.06
CA LEU A 211 -9.16 -0.47 8.02
C LEU A 211 -10.34 -1.31 7.52
N TYR A 212 -10.57 -1.33 6.21
CA TYR A 212 -11.70 -2.00 5.58
C TYR A 212 -11.87 -3.46 6.00
N LEU A 213 -10.78 -4.19 6.09
CA LEU A 213 -10.76 -5.60 6.48
C LEU A 213 -10.46 -5.85 7.97
N SER A 214 -10.44 -4.80 8.80
CA SER A 214 -10.06 -4.93 10.22
C SER A 214 -10.89 -5.97 10.98
N LYS A 215 -12.22 -5.96 10.82
CA LYS A 215 -13.12 -6.96 11.44
C LYS A 215 -12.85 -8.39 10.95
N LEU A 216 -12.49 -8.56 9.65
CA LEU A 216 -12.09 -9.86 9.13
C LEU A 216 -10.78 -10.35 9.75
N GLN A 217 -9.82 -9.45 9.98
CA GLN A 217 -8.57 -9.78 10.64
C GLN A 217 -8.80 -10.26 12.07
N HIS A 218 -9.66 -9.58 12.84
CA HIS A 218 -10.09 -10.05 14.17
C HIS A 218 -10.81 -11.39 14.12
N TYR A 219 -11.68 -11.62 13.12
CA TYR A 219 -12.31 -12.92 12.92
C TYR A 219 -11.29 -14.03 12.67
N ILE A 220 -10.27 -13.80 11.84
CA ILE A 220 -9.19 -14.75 11.58
C ILE A 220 -8.42 -15.08 12.85
N THR A 221 -8.13 -14.07 13.69
CA THR A 221 -7.38 -14.28 14.94
C THR A 221 -8.23 -14.92 16.01
N ASN A 222 -9.42 -14.42 16.28
CA ASN A 222 -10.21 -14.75 17.47
C ASN A 222 -11.15 -15.96 17.26
N ASN A 223 -11.69 -16.13 16.04
CA ASN A 223 -12.62 -17.21 15.74
C ASN A 223 -11.95 -18.41 15.04
N LEU A 224 -11.05 -18.13 14.09
CA LEU A 224 -10.34 -19.18 13.37
C LEU A 224 -9.01 -19.55 14.06
N HIS A 225 -8.56 -18.79 15.05
CA HIS A 225 -7.28 -19.00 15.76
C HIS A 225 -6.07 -19.19 14.82
N ILE A 226 -6.07 -18.52 13.66
CA ILE A 226 -5.00 -18.60 12.67
C ILE A 226 -4.10 -17.37 12.78
N LYS A 227 -2.79 -17.58 12.75
CA LYS A 227 -1.84 -16.49 12.61
C LYS A 227 -1.84 -15.96 11.19
N PHE A 228 -2.03 -14.68 11.03
CA PHE A 228 -1.94 -14.01 9.73
C PHE A 228 -0.89 -12.89 9.74
N ILE A 229 -0.49 -12.44 8.59
CA ILE A 229 0.30 -11.22 8.38
C ILE A 229 -0.30 -10.53 7.19
N ASP A 230 -0.61 -9.25 7.37
CA ASP A 230 -1.25 -8.45 6.33
C ASP A 230 -0.40 -7.23 5.97
N TYR A 231 -0.27 -6.98 4.70
CA TYR A 231 0.36 -5.80 4.14
C TYR A 231 -0.45 -5.31 2.95
N MET A 232 -1.39 -4.40 3.19
CA MET A 232 -2.37 -3.90 2.21
C MET A 232 -3.33 -5.01 1.72
N ASP A 233 -3.17 -5.43 0.46
CA ASP A 233 -3.93 -6.50 -0.21
C ASP A 233 -3.23 -7.86 -0.18
N ASP A 234 -2.02 -7.94 0.39
CA ASP A 234 -1.19 -9.16 0.44
C ASP A 234 -1.24 -9.78 1.84
N CYS A 235 -2.12 -10.73 2.05
CA CYS A 235 -2.34 -11.40 3.34
C CYS A 235 -1.86 -12.85 3.30
N ILE A 236 -1.12 -13.27 4.32
CA ILE A 236 -0.64 -14.65 4.51
C ILE A 236 -1.14 -15.21 5.84
N LEU A 237 -1.75 -16.38 5.79
CA LEU A 237 -2.11 -17.17 6.96
C LEU A 237 -1.19 -18.39 7.07
N ILE A 238 -0.93 -18.83 8.30
CA ILE A 238 -0.06 -19.98 8.58
C ILE A 238 -0.78 -20.95 9.52
N HIS A 239 -0.80 -22.24 9.17
CA HIS A 239 -1.40 -23.29 9.98
C HIS A 239 -0.72 -24.64 9.74
N ASN A 240 -0.79 -25.57 10.71
CA ASN A 240 -0.22 -26.91 10.59
C ASN A 240 -1.13 -27.91 9.85
N SER A 241 -2.43 -27.65 9.70
CA SER A 241 -3.37 -28.46 8.91
C SER A 241 -3.72 -27.75 7.60
N LYS A 242 -3.61 -28.47 6.48
CA LYS A 242 -4.01 -28.01 5.16
C LYS A 242 -5.53 -28.00 5.03
N GLU A 243 -6.18 -28.99 5.59
CA GLU A 243 -7.62 -29.18 5.58
C GLU A 243 -8.30 -28.04 6.32
N TYR A 244 -7.74 -27.65 7.49
CA TYR A 244 -8.23 -26.50 8.25
C TYR A 244 -8.06 -25.19 7.49
N LEU A 245 -6.95 -24.99 6.78
CA LEU A 245 -6.79 -23.80 5.92
C LEU A 245 -7.77 -23.77 4.75
N LYS A 246 -8.14 -24.93 4.17
CA LYS A 246 -9.19 -25.00 3.13
C LYS A 246 -10.55 -24.61 3.68
N TYR A 247 -10.94 -25.20 4.79
CA TYR A 247 -12.18 -24.86 5.49
C TYR A 247 -12.23 -23.37 5.86
N SER A 248 -11.14 -22.85 6.42
CA SER A 248 -11.05 -21.43 6.78
C SER A 248 -11.10 -20.51 5.56
N LEU A 249 -10.54 -20.93 4.43
CA LEU A 249 -10.62 -20.18 3.17
C LEU A 249 -12.08 -20.02 2.72
N GLU A 250 -12.88 -21.06 2.76
CA GLU A 250 -14.31 -21.00 2.42
C GLU A 250 -15.08 -20.03 3.33
N LEU A 251 -14.82 -20.07 4.64
CA LEU A 251 -15.43 -19.12 5.59
C LEU A 251 -15.00 -17.68 5.33
N ILE A 252 -13.72 -17.45 5.07
CA ILE A 252 -13.16 -16.13 4.76
C ILE A 252 -13.74 -15.61 3.45
N GLU A 253 -13.81 -16.45 2.41
CA GLU A 253 -14.36 -16.07 1.11
C GLU A 253 -15.84 -15.69 1.20
N ASN A 254 -16.64 -16.45 1.95
CA ASN A 254 -18.03 -16.13 2.21
C ASN A 254 -18.19 -14.77 2.91
N LYS A 255 -17.35 -14.48 3.92
CA LYS A 255 -17.37 -13.17 4.57
C LYS A 255 -16.96 -12.04 3.63
N ILE A 256 -15.88 -12.23 2.86
CA ILE A 256 -15.37 -11.25 1.88
C ILE A 256 -16.46 -10.92 0.85
N ASN A 257 -17.19 -11.92 0.36
CA ASN A 257 -18.25 -11.71 -0.62
C ASN A 257 -19.48 -11.01 0.00
N ASN A 258 -19.96 -11.47 1.15
CA ASN A 258 -21.24 -11.06 1.70
C ASN A 258 -21.15 -9.78 2.52
N GLU A 259 -20.10 -9.62 3.34
CA GLU A 259 -19.98 -8.49 4.27
C GLU A 259 -19.16 -7.32 3.66
N TYR A 260 -18.17 -7.64 2.80
CA TYR A 260 -17.26 -6.63 2.24
C TYR A 260 -17.48 -6.36 0.75
N LYS A 261 -18.44 -7.03 0.11
CA LYS A 261 -18.72 -6.87 -1.33
C LYS A 261 -17.46 -7.01 -2.22
N LEU A 262 -16.48 -7.82 -1.78
CA LEU A 262 -15.21 -8.08 -2.48
C LEU A 262 -15.14 -9.51 -3.00
N LYS A 263 -14.18 -9.79 -3.89
CA LYS A 263 -13.94 -11.13 -4.43
C LYS A 263 -12.47 -11.51 -4.32
N LEU A 264 -12.17 -12.74 -3.92
CA LEU A 264 -10.83 -13.29 -3.98
C LEU A 264 -10.41 -13.53 -5.44
N ASN A 265 -9.12 -13.37 -5.70
CA ASN A 265 -8.51 -13.74 -6.96
C ASN A 265 -8.12 -15.23 -6.91
N SER A 266 -8.93 -16.10 -7.50
CA SER A 266 -8.73 -17.55 -7.48
C SER A 266 -7.37 -18.01 -8.04
N LYS A 267 -6.80 -17.25 -9.02
CA LYS A 267 -5.48 -17.58 -9.61
C LYS A 267 -4.31 -17.28 -8.70
N LYS A 268 -4.49 -16.42 -7.70
CA LYS A 268 -3.44 -15.98 -6.80
C LYS A 268 -3.68 -16.32 -5.33
N THR A 269 -4.90 -16.71 -4.97
CA THR A 269 -5.22 -17.30 -3.68
C THR A 269 -4.75 -18.75 -3.71
N ILE A 270 -3.71 -19.06 -2.94
CA ILE A 270 -3.02 -20.35 -3.00
C ILE A 270 -2.71 -20.90 -1.61
N ILE A 271 -2.83 -22.22 -1.49
CA ILE A 271 -2.30 -22.95 -0.33
C ILE A 271 -1.03 -23.67 -0.77
N SER A 272 0.07 -23.45 -0.05
CA SER A 272 1.35 -24.10 -0.31
C SER A 272 1.93 -24.69 0.99
N ASN A 273 2.69 -25.78 0.86
CA ASN A 273 3.40 -26.35 2.02
C ASN A 273 4.71 -25.58 2.31
N SER A 274 5.27 -25.77 3.48
CA SER A 274 6.49 -25.11 3.94
C SER A 274 7.70 -25.34 3.01
N ASN A 275 7.78 -26.50 2.35
CA ASN A 275 8.88 -26.83 1.44
C ASN A 275 8.76 -26.12 0.08
N GLN A 276 7.54 -26.01 -0.44
CA GLN A 276 7.22 -25.22 -1.64
C GLN A 276 7.46 -23.73 -1.36
N GLY A 277 7.04 -23.29 -0.18
CA GLY A 277 7.19 -21.94 0.32
C GLY A 277 6.14 -20.97 -0.23
N ILE A 278 6.30 -19.71 0.16
CA ILE A 278 5.38 -18.63 -0.17
C ILE A 278 6.14 -17.37 -0.61
N SER A 279 5.59 -16.64 -1.57
CA SER A 279 6.11 -15.34 -1.98
C SER A 279 5.39 -14.21 -1.27
N PHE A 280 6.15 -13.32 -0.61
CA PHE A 280 5.64 -12.17 0.14
C PHE A 280 6.60 -10.98 0.04
N LEU A 281 6.09 -9.81 -0.27
CA LEU A 281 6.80 -8.52 -0.31
C LEU A 281 8.17 -8.59 -1.03
N GLY A 282 8.21 -9.25 -2.17
CA GLY A 282 9.43 -9.35 -3.00
C GLY A 282 10.36 -10.52 -2.65
N TYR A 283 10.04 -11.30 -1.63
CA TYR A 283 10.83 -12.46 -1.19
C TYR A 283 10.03 -13.76 -1.34
N THR A 284 10.76 -14.88 -1.39
CA THR A 284 10.21 -16.24 -1.26
C THR A 284 10.76 -16.88 0.00
N PHE A 285 9.87 -17.36 0.85
CA PHE A 285 10.16 -18.04 2.10
C PHE A 285 9.87 -19.53 1.94
N ARG A 286 10.78 -20.39 2.33
CA ARG A 286 10.58 -21.84 2.37
C ARG A 286 11.37 -22.45 3.52
N VAL A 287 10.97 -23.65 3.94
CA VAL A 287 11.72 -24.45 4.91
C VAL A 287 12.25 -25.68 4.21
N LYS A 288 13.55 -25.97 4.35
CA LYS A 288 14.18 -27.20 3.86
C LYS A 288 15.18 -27.67 4.90
N ASN A 289 15.14 -28.96 5.25
CA ASN A 289 15.99 -29.55 6.30
C ASN A 289 15.96 -28.71 7.59
N ASN A 290 14.78 -28.38 8.05
CA ASN A 290 14.51 -27.53 9.22
C ASN A 290 15.19 -26.13 9.22
N LYS A 291 15.68 -25.65 8.05
CA LYS A 291 16.27 -24.31 7.91
C LYS A 291 15.33 -23.42 7.10
N THR A 292 15.07 -22.20 7.62
CA THR A 292 14.32 -21.17 6.88
C THR A 292 15.21 -20.55 5.81
N ILE A 293 14.78 -20.67 4.57
CA ILE A 293 15.48 -20.12 3.40
C ILE A 293 14.67 -18.94 2.87
N VAL A 294 15.31 -17.76 2.82
CA VAL A 294 14.73 -16.55 2.24
C VAL A 294 15.52 -16.21 0.98
N LYS A 295 14.81 -16.03 -0.14
CA LYS A 295 15.40 -15.65 -1.43
C LYS A 295 14.59 -14.52 -2.06
N LEU A 296 15.20 -13.75 -2.94
CA LEU A 296 14.45 -12.84 -3.81
C LEU A 296 13.52 -13.66 -4.72
N ASN A 297 12.26 -13.23 -4.83
CA ASN A 297 11.33 -13.88 -5.76
C ASN A 297 11.68 -13.56 -7.24
N THR A 298 11.08 -14.30 -8.16
CA THR A 298 11.36 -14.20 -9.59
C THR A 298 11.08 -12.79 -10.14
N ASN A 299 9.99 -12.17 -9.70
CA ASN A 299 9.61 -10.84 -10.16
C ASN A 299 10.59 -9.76 -9.66
N THR A 300 11.01 -9.82 -8.40
CA THR A 300 12.02 -8.92 -7.85
C THR A 300 13.34 -9.04 -8.62
N LYS A 301 13.78 -10.26 -8.90
CA LYS A 301 15.00 -10.48 -9.72
C LYS A 301 14.86 -9.91 -11.13
N LYS A 302 13.69 -10.08 -11.78
CA LYS A 302 13.42 -9.48 -13.10
C LYS A 302 13.48 -7.96 -13.05
N ASN A 303 12.89 -7.35 -12.03
CA ASN A 303 12.89 -5.89 -11.86
C ASN A 303 14.29 -5.34 -11.60
N ILE A 304 15.11 -6.01 -10.78
CA ILE A 304 16.52 -5.63 -10.57
C ILE A 304 17.28 -5.66 -11.91
N ARG A 305 17.16 -6.74 -12.70
CA ARG A 305 17.82 -6.85 -14.02
C ARG A 305 17.41 -5.72 -14.97
N LYS A 306 16.10 -5.40 -15.03
CA LYS A 306 15.60 -4.28 -15.83
C LYS A 306 16.18 -2.95 -15.37
N GLY A 307 16.19 -2.73 -14.04
CA GLY A 307 16.75 -1.52 -13.45
C GLY A 307 18.23 -1.34 -13.75
N ILE A 308 19.03 -2.40 -13.60
CA ILE A 308 20.47 -2.38 -13.95
C ILE A 308 20.66 -2.07 -15.43
N LYS A 309 19.97 -2.80 -16.34
CA LYS A 309 20.04 -2.55 -17.78
C LYS A 309 19.69 -1.12 -18.15
N ARG A 310 18.65 -0.55 -17.52
CA ARG A 310 18.27 0.85 -17.72
C ARG A 310 19.35 1.81 -17.22
N SER A 311 19.90 1.58 -16.03
CA SER A 311 20.98 2.42 -15.49
C SER A 311 22.22 2.38 -16.36
N ASN A 312 22.61 1.20 -16.86
CA ASN A 312 23.74 1.03 -17.79
C ASN A 312 23.49 1.77 -19.11
N TYR A 313 22.28 1.64 -19.68
CA TYR A 313 21.90 2.36 -20.91
C TYR A 313 21.99 3.89 -20.72
N LEU A 314 21.40 4.41 -19.63
CA LEU A 314 21.41 5.84 -19.34
C LEU A 314 22.83 6.38 -19.14
N TYR A 315 23.69 5.63 -18.46
CA TYR A 315 25.09 6.01 -18.25
C TYR A 315 25.91 5.94 -19.52
N LYS A 316 25.82 4.86 -20.31
CA LYS A 316 26.54 4.69 -21.59
C LYS A 316 26.17 5.76 -22.61
N ASN A 317 24.95 6.31 -22.55
CA ASN A 317 24.49 7.38 -23.43
C ASN A 317 24.63 8.79 -22.81
N ASN A 318 25.41 8.94 -21.73
CA ASN A 318 25.64 10.21 -21.03
C ASN A 318 24.35 10.93 -20.54
N LEU A 319 23.26 10.18 -20.33
CA LEU A 319 21.98 10.72 -19.84
C LEU A 319 21.93 10.87 -18.30
N ILE A 320 22.85 10.23 -17.60
CA ILE A 320 23.04 10.37 -16.15
C ILE A 320 24.53 10.45 -15.83
N LYS A 321 24.88 11.17 -14.76
CA LYS A 321 26.25 11.26 -14.24
C LYS A 321 26.68 9.99 -13.51
N PHE A 322 27.98 9.74 -13.40
CA PHE A 322 28.54 8.58 -12.69
C PHE A 322 27.97 8.42 -11.27
N ASN A 323 27.86 9.49 -10.49
CA ASN A 323 27.31 9.43 -9.13
C ASN A 323 25.86 8.93 -9.09
N GLN A 324 25.05 9.31 -10.08
CA GLN A 324 23.64 8.85 -10.20
C GLN A 324 23.59 7.37 -10.59
N TYR A 325 24.45 6.97 -11.52
CA TYR A 325 24.61 5.58 -11.91
C TYR A 325 25.05 4.72 -10.72
N PHE A 326 26.16 5.09 -10.05
CA PHE A 326 26.69 4.39 -8.89
C PHE A 326 25.65 4.26 -7.78
N SER A 327 24.97 5.36 -7.41
CA SER A 327 23.91 5.35 -6.40
C SER A 327 22.75 4.40 -6.78
N SER A 328 22.39 4.32 -8.06
CA SER A 328 21.35 3.41 -8.54
C SER A 328 21.74 1.94 -8.32
N ILE A 329 22.98 1.57 -8.65
CA ILE A 329 23.49 0.20 -8.49
C ILE A 329 23.62 -0.17 -7.01
N GLU A 330 24.16 0.72 -6.17
CA GLU A 330 24.28 0.50 -4.73
C GLU A 330 22.91 0.39 -4.05
N CYS A 331 21.91 1.12 -4.51
CA CYS A 331 20.53 0.98 -4.05
C CYS A 331 20.00 -0.45 -4.25
N PHE A 332 20.27 -1.09 -5.40
CA PHE A 332 19.89 -2.49 -5.60
C PHE A 332 20.64 -3.45 -4.67
N LYS A 333 21.90 -3.19 -4.32
CA LYS A 333 22.68 -4.04 -3.40
C LYS A 333 22.19 -3.95 -1.97
N ASN A 334 21.77 -2.78 -1.52
CA ASN A 334 21.48 -2.50 -0.12
C ASN A 334 20.01 -2.69 0.27
N ASN A 335 19.08 -2.67 -0.68
CA ASN A 335 17.64 -2.75 -0.38
C ASN A 335 17.15 -4.14 0.07
N TYR A 336 17.95 -5.21 -0.11
CA TYR A 336 17.50 -6.59 0.12
C TYR A 336 18.17 -7.22 1.35
N ILE A 337 17.95 -6.62 2.50
CA ILE A 337 18.61 -6.96 3.80
C ILE A 337 18.26 -8.35 4.37
N PHE A 338 17.20 -9.00 3.89
CA PHE A 338 16.75 -10.31 4.38
C PHE A 338 17.33 -11.50 3.61
N VAL A 339 18.11 -11.25 2.59
CA VAL A 339 18.82 -12.26 1.82
C VAL A 339 20.32 -12.11 2.06
N ASN A 340 21.08 -13.19 1.88
CA ASN A 340 22.54 -13.14 1.99
C ASN A 340 23.10 -12.07 1.02
N LYS A 341 23.82 -11.09 1.60
CA LYS A 341 24.33 -9.92 0.87
C LYS A 341 25.28 -10.30 -0.30
N ASP A 342 26.15 -11.29 -0.09
CA ASP A 342 27.10 -11.73 -1.11
C ASP A 342 26.39 -12.34 -2.31
N LYS A 343 25.31 -13.10 -2.08
CA LYS A 343 24.48 -13.65 -3.17
C LYS A 343 23.74 -12.57 -3.95
N VAL A 344 23.29 -11.51 -3.27
CA VAL A 344 22.65 -10.37 -3.93
C VAL A 344 23.69 -9.59 -4.73
N LYS A 345 24.85 -9.30 -4.13
CA LYS A 345 25.96 -8.62 -4.79
C LYS A 345 26.40 -9.38 -6.03
N HIS A 346 26.71 -10.67 -5.91
CA HIS A 346 27.09 -11.51 -7.04
C HIS A 346 26.03 -11.58 -8.15
N PHE A 347 24.74 -11.61 -7.76
CA PHE A 347 23.63 -11.54 -8.72
C PHE A 347 23.62 -10.21 -9.49
N ILE A 348 23.88 -9.09 -8.82
CA ILE A 348 23.89 -7.76 -9.44
C ILE A 348 25.11 -7.60 -10.33
N ASP A 349 26.29 -7.99 -9.85
CA ASP A 349 27.56 -7.85 -10.58
C ASP A 349 27.55 -8.62 -11.92
N ARG A 350 26.83 -9.75 -12.01
CA ARG A 350 26.61 -10.48 -13.28
C ARG A 350 25.93 -9.66 -14.38
N TYR A 351 25.16 -8.64 -14.02
CA TYR A 351 24.38 -7.84 -14.96
C TYR A 351 24.92 -6.41 -15.08
N ASN A 352 25.99 -6.12 -14.36
CA ASN A 352 26.60 -4.79 -14.30
C ASN A 352 27.85 -4.67 -15.20
N GLY A 353 28.28 -5.77 -15.80
CA GLY A 353 29.41 -5.83 -16.70
C GLY A 353 29.06 -5.49 -18.15
#